data_55214bf905cd1926d592135e4f423757
#
_entry.id   55214bf905cd1926d592135e4f423757
#
_cell.length_a   1.000
_cell.length_b   1.000
_cell.length_c   1.000
_cell.angle_alpha   90.00
_cell.angle_beta   90.00
_cell.angle_gamma   90.00
#
_symmetry.space_group_name_H-M   'P 1'
#
loop_
_entity.id
_entity.type
_entity.pdbx_description
1 polymer ?
#
loop_
_entity_poly.entity_id
_entity_poly.type
_entity_poly.pdbx_seq_one_letter_code
_entity_poly.pdbx_strand_id
1 'polypeptide(L)'
;MTREQVETEMAQYRTIFTVVRLLEAAQVCGEEPVKSFCSCYSYWGKNTPCRNCISRQVLEDHRQRTKLEYMGSEVFQVTAVYREVDGAPCVMELVQKLDGETLIDPENRDRLIDSIASYHTKLYHDALTDSYNRRYFEDALKDKTDPAGVAVLDLDDFKLINDTYGHQAGDTALRTCVDVVRACIRKSDVLIRYGGDEFLLILPGCPIKKIRSKLEQIRARVQTTSVPGYPHIHLSLSIGGVLQTAEDTMETAVHCASRLMYQAKEHKNTVIVASSSAVLSAPATLLPRQSRQQILIADDS
;
A
#
# COMPACT_ATOMS: atom_id res chain seq x y z
N MET A 1 9.56 37.19 -19.38
CA MET A 1 10.69 37.79 -18.59
C MET A 1 12.00 37.41 -19.26
N THR A 2 13.01 38.29 -19.16
CA THR A 2 14.37 37.92 -19.60
C THR A 2 15.04 37.04 -18.53
N ARG A 3 16.10 36.30 -18.93
CA ARG A 3 16.86 35.47 -17.98
C ARG A 3 17.47 36.27 -16.83
N GLU A 4 17.94 37.50 -17.11
CA GLU A 4 18.47 38.42 -16.10
C GLU A 4 17.40 38.84 -15.07
N GLN A 5 16.19 39.14 -15.55
CA GLN A 5 15.05 39.44 -14.65
C GLN A 5 14.69 38.29 -13.73
N VAL A 6 14.67 37.04 -14.25
CA VAL A 6 14.39 35.87 -13.45
C VAL A 6 15.48 35.59 -12.42
N GLU A 7 16.76 35.75 -12.81
CA GLU A 7 17.87 35.59 -11.85
C GLU A 7 17.81 36.65 -10.73
N THR A 8 17.39 37.88 -11.04
CA THR A 8 17.17 38.93 -10.03
C THR A 8 16.02 38.52 -9.07
N GLU A 9 14.91 38.05 -9.62
CA GLU A 9 13.77 37.53 -8.82
C GLU A 9 14.20 36.36 -7.92
N MET A 10 14.93 35.41 -8.49
CA MET A 10 15.45 34.24 -7.73
C MET A 10 16.41 34.66 -6.61
N ALA A 11 17.26 35.68 -6.85
CA ALA A 11 18.17 36.24 -5.84
C ALA A 11 17.39 36.80 -4.62
N GLN A 12 16.28 37.48 -4.87
CA GLN A 12 15.39 37.95 -3.80
C GLN A 12 14.77 36.77 -3.02
N TYR A 13 14.25 35.76 -3.71
CA TYR A 13 13.65 34.61 -3.05
C TYR A 13 14.66 33.74 -2.26
N ARG A 14 15.93 33.70 -2.67
CA ARG A 14 17.00 33.00 -1.93
C ARG A 14 17.29 33.60 -0.55
N THR A 15 16.82 34.81 -0.27
CA THR A 15 16.90 35.41 1.08
C THR A 15 15.82 34.84 2.03
N ILE A 16 14.77 34.25 1.49
CA ILE A 16 13.59 33.81 2.23
C ILE A 16 13.48 32.27 2.21
N PHE A 17 13.71 31.65 1.06
CA PHE A 17 13.53 30.21 0.85
C PHE A 17 14.86 29.44 0.97
N THR A 18 14.80 28.24 1.50
CA THR A 18 15.97 27.38 1.65
C THR A 18 16.63 27.05 0.31
N VAL A 19 15.81 26.80 -0.72
CA VAL A 19 16.26 26.55 -2.09
C VAL A 19 15.32 27.25 -3.08
N VAL A 20 15.89 27.89 -4.10
CA VAL A 20 15.16 28.43 -5.24
C VAL A 20 15.78 27.90 -6.51
N ARG A 21 14.99 27.23 -7.34
CA ARG A 21 15.48 26.68 -8.59
C ARG A 21 14.51 26.93 -9.74
N LEU A 22 15.06 27.10 -10.93
CA LEU A 22 14.30 27.23 -12.16
C LEU A 22 14.41 25.92 -12.94
N LEU A 23 13.29 25.35 -13.33
CA LEU A 23 13.19 24.12 -14.10
C LEU A 23 12.62 24.44 -15.48
N GLU A 24 13.33 24.07 -16.53
CA GLU A 24 12.80 24.12 -17.89
C GLU A 24 11.79 22.99 -18.12
N ALA A 25 10.84 23.18 -19.03
CA ALA A 25 9.80 22.19 -19.30
C ALA A 25 10.39 20.78 -19.63
N ALA A 26 11.51 20.74 -20.37
CA ALA A 26 12.20 19.49 -20.68
C ALA A 26 12.71 18.73 -19.45
N GLN A 27 13.05 19.43 -18.37
CA GLN A 27 13.51 18.82 -17.12
C GLN A 27 12.35 18.26 -16.29
N VAL A 28 11.14 18.77 -16.47
CA VAL A 28 9.93 18.40 -15.74
C VAL A 28 9.18 17.26 -16.44
N CYS A 29 9.11 17.28 -17.76
CA CYS A 29 8.27 16.38 -18.56
C CYS A 29 9.03 15.21 -19.19
N GLY A 30 10.35 15.10 -19.00
CA GLY A 30 11.17 14.07 -19.65
C GLY A 30 10.78 12.65 -19.23
N GLU A 31 10.29 11.85 -20.18
CA GLU A 31 10.02 10.42 -20.04
C GLU A 31 11.28 9.57 -20.18
N GLU A 32 12.35 10.11 -20.77
CA GLU A 32 13.65 9.45 -20.88
C GLU A 32 14.68 10.04 -19.91
N PRO A 33 15.54 9.21 -19.30
CA PRO A 33 16.66 9.69 -18.52
C PRO A 33 17.68 10.34 -19.46
N VAL A 34 17.57 11.65 -19.64
CA VAL A 34 18.57 12.43 -20.37
C VAL A 34 19.88 12.33 -19.59
N LYS A 35 20.87 11.64 -20.17
CA LYS A 35 22.15 11.27 -19.56
C LYS A 35 23.02 12.42 -19.05
N SER A 36 22.59 13.68 -19.08
CA SER A 36 23.43 14.83 -18.72
C SER A 36 22.81 15.94 -17.88
N PHE A 37 21.50 15.89 -17.51
CA PHE A 37 20.90 16.88 -16.63
C PHE A 37 20.06 16.22 -15.54
N CYS A 38 20.27 16.64 -14.27
CA CYS A 38 19.51 16.18 -13.12
C CYS A 38 18.02 16.42 -13.36
N SER A 39 17.26 15.35 -13.51
CA SER A 39 15.80 15.38 -13.49
C SER A 39 15.33 16.01 -12.18
N CYS A 40 14.23 16.77 -12.21
CA CYS A 40 13.74 17.50 -11.04
C CYS A 40 13.55 16.63 -9.79
N TYR A 41 13.23 15.36 -9.97
CA TYR A 41 13.00 14.39 -8.90
C TYR A 41 14.30 13.86 -8.26
N SER A 42 15.45 13.92 -8.93
CA SER A 42 16.74 13.47 -8.35
C SER A 42 17.17 14.36 -7.18
N TYR A 43 16.76 15.62 -7.18
CA TYR A 43 16.95 16.50 -6.04
C TYR A 43 16.33 15.96 -4.75
N TRP A 44 15.23 15.22 -4.86
CA TRP A 44 14.51 14.59 -3.75
C TRP A 44 15.00 13.18 -3.44
N GLY A 45 16.14 12.77 -3.96
CA GLY A 45 16.68 11.42 -3.80
C GLY A 45 15.86 10.32 -4.48
N LYS A 46 14.99 10.68 -5.43
CA LYS A 46 14.13 9.75 -6.16
C LYS A 46 14.78 9.31 -7.46
N ASN A 47 14.56 8.05 -7.82
CA ASN A 47 15.05 7.47 -9.08
C ASN A 47 14.01 7.50 -10.21
N THR A 48 12.77 7.89 -9.90
CA THR A 48 11.64 7.93 -10.83
C THR A 48 10.86 9.25 -10.69
N PRO A 49 10.16 9.71 -11.74
CA PRO A 49 9.30 10.88 -11.68
C PRO A 49 8.27 10.81 -10.55
N CYS A 50 7.95 11.95 -9.96
CA CYS A 50 6.93 12.03 -8.90
C CYS A 50 5.55 11.70 -9.46
N ARG A 51 4.81 10.75 -8.86
CA ARG A 51 3.42 10.44 -9.24
C ARG A 51 2.51 11.68 -9.17
N ASN A 52 2.71 12.55 -8.17
CA ASN A 52 2.01 13.83 -8.02
C ASN A 52 2.98 14.98 -8.25
N CYS A 53 3.35 15.21 -9.51
CA CYS A 53 4.29 16.26 -9.91
C CYS A 53 3.57 17.59 -10.02
N ILE A 54 3.73 18.49 -9.02
CA ILE A 54 3.13 19.84 -9.07
C ILE A 54 3.71 20.70 -10.18
N SER A 55 5.00 20.51 -10.52
CA SER A 55 5.67 21.30 -11.56
C SER A 55 5.10 20.98 -12.96
N ARG A 56 4.73 19.70 -13.22
CA ARG A 56 4.01 19.31 -14.45
C ARG A 56 2.64 19.98 -14.51
N GLN A 57 1.87 19.92 -13.43
CA GLN A 57 0.54 20.53 -13.36
C GLN A 57 0.60 22.05 -13.55
N VAL A 58 1.65 22.70 -13.01
CA VAL A 58 1.88 24.14 -13.20
C VAL A 58 2.22 24.49 -14.65
N LEU A 59 2.93 23.63 -15.38
CA LEU A 59 3.17 23.82 -16.82
C LEU A 59 1.89 23.67 -17.65
N GLU A 60 0.97 22.81 -17.22
CA GLU A 60 -0.29 22.54 -17.92
C GLU A 60 -1.33 23.64 -17.72
N ASP A 61 -1.51 24.11 -16.47
CA ASP A 61 -2.61 25.02 -16.13
C ASP A 61 -2.17 26.44 -15.69
N HIS A 62 -0.86 26.68 -15.59
CA HIS A 62 -0.23 27.92 -15.16
C HIS A 62 -0.64 28.41 -13.75
N ARG A 63 -1.22 27.51 -12.93
CA ARG A 63 -1.64 27.84 -11.58
C ARG A 63 -0.56 27.47 -10.57
N GLN A 64 -0.26 28.39 -9.67
CA GLN A 64 0.63 28.10 -8.54
C GLN A 64 0.11 26.89 -7.75
N ARG A 65 1.03 25.99 -7.35
CA ARG A 65 0.73 24.83 -6.54
C ARG A 65 1.74 24.67 -5.43
N THR A 66 1.29 24.12 -4.33
CA THR A 66 2.13 23.83 -3.18
C THR A 66 1.93 22.39 -2.73
N LYS A 67 2.99 21.70 -2.34
CA LYS A 67 2.97 20.37 -1.72
C LYS A 67 3.96 20.28 -0.57
N LEU A 68 3.80 19.28 0.26
CA LEU A 68 4.85 18.84 1.17
C LEU A 68 5.67 17.71 0.52
N GLU A 69 6.98 17.74 0.72
CA GLU A 69 7.92 16.72 0.25
C GLU A 69 8.79 16.27 1.42
N TYR A 70 9.17 15.00 1.44
CA TYR A 70 9.95 14.40 2.52
C TYR A 70 11.31 13.97 1.97
N MET A 71 12.38 14.27 2.72
CA MET A 71 13.73 13.80 2.44
C MET A 71 14.35 13.29 3.74
N GLY A 72 14.35 11.97 3.91
CA GLY A 72 14.67 11.35 5.20
C GLY A 72 13.64 11.73 6.28
N SER A 73 14.10 12.29 7.39
CA SER A 73 13.26 12.82 8.47
C SER A 73 12.86 14.29 8.30
N GLU A 74 13.33 14.93 7.24
CA GLU A 74 13.09 16.35 7.01
C GLU A 74 11.87 16.57 6.13
N VAL A 75 11.11 17.62 6.44
CA VAL A 75 9.89 18.01 5.70
C VAL A 75 10.16 19.33 5.00
N PHE A 76 9.77 19.41 3.73
CA PHE A 76 9.92 20.61 2.92
C PHE A 76 8.57 21.01 2.32
N GLN A 77 8.26 22.30 2.38
CA GLN A 77 7.20 22.88 1.60
C GLN A 77 7.78 23.30 0.23
N VAL A 78 7.16 22.81 -0.83
CA VAL A 78 7.56 23.12 -2.20
C VAL A 78 6.42 23.87 -2.86
N THR A 79 6.69 25.11 -3.28
CA THR A 79 5.75 25.92 -4.05
C THR A 79 6.30 26.07 -5.47
N ALA A 80 5.50 25.65 -6.45
CA ALA A 80 5.81 25.73 -7.87
C ALA A 80 5.00 26.86 -8.52
N VAL A 81 5.68 27.71 -9.28
CA VAL A 81 5.10 28.88 -9.96
C VAL A 81 5.52 28.90 -11.42
N TYR A 82 4.56 29.10 -12.33
CA TYR A 82 4.86 29.27 -13.77
C TYR A 82 5.66 30.52 -14.04
N ARG A 83 6.64 30.41 -14.92
CA ARG A 83 7.40 31.52 -15.48
C ARG A 83 7.66 31.29 -16.97
N GLU A 84 7.59 32.33 -17.76
CA GLU A 84 8.04 32.33 -19.14
C GLU A 84 9.34 33.12 -19.23
N VAL A 85 10.42 32.45 -19.61
CA VAL A 85 11.78 32.98 -19.65
C VAL A 85 12.28 32.96 -21.10
N ASP A 86 12.55 34.09 -21.67
CA ASP A 86 12.96 34.25 -23.07
C ASP A 86 12.05 33.48 -24.06
N GLY A 87 10.74 33.47 -23.79
CA GLY A 87 9.74 32.74 -24.58
C GLY A 87 9.64 31.26 -24.31
N ALA A 88 10.42 30.69 -23.38
CA ALA A 88 10.37 29.28 -23.00
C ALA A 88 9.57 29.08 -21.70
N PRO A 89 8.69 28.07 -21.62
CA PRO A 89 7.96 27.75 -20.41
C PRO A 89 8.89 27.13 -19.35
N CYS A 90 8.85 27.70 -18.16
CA CYS A 90 9.65 27.27 -17.00
C CYS A 90 8.80 27.20 -15.75
N VAL A 91 9.28 26.47 -14.75
CA VAL A 91 8.71 26.43 -13.40
C VAL A 91 9.75 26.90 -12.40
N MET A 92 9.43 27.90 -11.63
CA MET A 92 10.23 28.30 -10.47
C MET A 92 9.72 27.52 -9.26
N GLU A 93 10.58 26.71 -8.65
CA GLU A 93 10.30 26.03 -7.39
C GLU A 93 10.96 26.77 -6.24
N LEU A 94 10.12 27.14 -5.27
CA LEU A 94 10.49 27.77 -4.00
C LEU A 94 10.38 26.68 -2.92
N VAL A 95 11.49 26.32 -2.32
CA VAL A 95 11.56 25.24 -1.35
C VAL A 95 11.91 25.81 0.01
N GLN A 96 11.06 25.57 0.99
CA GLN A 96 11.26 25.95 2.37
C GLN A 96 11.36 24.69 3.23
N LYS A 97 12.48 24.56 3.95
CA LYS A 97 12.58 23.53 5.00
C LYS A 97 11.64 23.90 6.15
N LEU A 98 10.81 22.97 6.55
CA LEU A 98 9.96 23.12 7.72
C LEU A 98 10.69 22.52 8.91
N ASP A 99 11.33 23.38 9.71
CA ASP A 99 11.90 22.99 10.99
C ASP A 99 10.83 23.12 12.09
N GLY A 100 10.94 22.27 13.12
CA GLY A 100 9.89 22.13 14.15
C GLY A 100 9.68 23.38 15.01
N GLU A 101 10.48 24.43 14.83
CA GLU A 101 10.38 25.67 15.62
C GLU A 101 9.60 26.79 14.91
N THR A 102 9.46 26.72 13.57
CA THR A 102 9.06 27.90 12.78
C THR A 102 7.58 27.98 12.43
N LEU A 103 6.78 26.93 12.51
CA LEU A 103 5.50 26.93 11.78
C LEU A 103 4.26 26.46 12.50
N ILE A 104 4.34 25.81 13.62
CA ILE A 104 3.12 25.31 14.29
C ILE A 104 3.34 25.43 15.79
N ASP A 105 2.46 26.21 16.45
CA ASP A 105 2.26 26.11 17.86
C ASP A 105 2.26 24.61 18.28
N PRO A 106 3.00 24.22 19.34
CA PRO A 106 3.13 22.82 19.75
C PRO A 106 1.80 22.06 19.82
N GLU A 107 0.73 22.69 20.26
CA GLU A 107 -0.61 22.10 20.30
C GLU A 107 -1.17 21.84 18.88
N ASN A 108 -0.87 22.69 17.91
CA ASN A 108 -1.33 22.51 16.53
C ASN A 108 -0.47 21.50 15.75
N ARG A 109 0.81 21.35 16.11
CA ARG A 109 1.68 20.30 15.55
C ARG A 109 1.17 18.92 15.93
N ASP A 110 0.84 18.70 17.19
CA ASP A 110 0.32 17.43 17.66
C ASP A 110 -1.05 17.12 17.02
N ARG A 111 -1.92 18.11 16.89
CA ARG A 111 -3.18 17.99 16.15
C ARG A 111 -3.00 17.65 14.67
N LEU A 112 -1.98 18.20 14.01
CA LEU A 112 -1.68 17.88 12.61
C LEU A 112 -1.15 16.45 12.48
N ILE A 113 -0.24 16.03 13.36
CA ILE A 113 0.28 14.66 13.40
C ILE A 113 -0.87 13.68 13.65
N ASP A 114 -1.72 13.96 14.63
CA ASP A 114 -2.90 13.15 14.95
C ASP A 114 -3.89 13.10 13.79
N SER A 115 -4.09 14.22 13.09
CA SER A 115 -4.93 14.28 11.90
C SER A 115 -4.35 13.42 10.78
N ILE A 116 -3.06 13.53 10.47
CA ILE A 116 -2.38 12.72 9.45
C ILE A 116 -2.46 11.24 9.82
N ALA A 117 -2.17 10.86 11.06
CA ALA A 117 -2.28 9.50 11.55
C ALA A 117 -3.72 8.97 11.44
N SER A 118 -4.71 9.79 11.82
CA SER A 118 -6.13 9.49 11.69
C SER A 118 -6.56 9.30 10.23
N TYR A 119 -6.11 10.17 9.33
CA TYR A 119 -6.38 10.03 7.89
C TYR A 119 -5.76 8.77 7.32
N HIS A 120 -4.50 8.45 7.69
CA HIS A 120 -3.83 7.24 7.26
C HIS A 120 -4.58 5.99 7.75
N THR A 121 -4.99 5.98 9.02
CA THR A 121 -5.79 4.88 9.60
C THR A 121 -7.13 4.75 8.87
N LYS A 122 -7.87 5.83 8.69
CA LYS A 122 -9.15 5.79 7.95
C LYS A 122 -9.00 5.36 6.50
N LEU A 123 -7.87 5.69 5.85
CA LEU A 123 -7.64 5.38 4.44
C LEU A 123 -7.24 3.91 4.24
N TYR A 124 -6.44 3.35 5.15
CA TYR A 124 -5.75 2.07 4.96
C TYR A 124 -6.14 0.97 5.94
N HIS A 125 -6.97 1.25 6.95
CA HIS A 125 -7.45 0.22 7.88
C HIS A 125 -8.90 -0.16 7.62
N ASP A 126 -9.23 -1.39 7.93
CA ASP A 126 -10.59 -1.91 7.95
C ASP A 126 -11.29 -1.51 9.25
N ALA A 127 -12.45 -0.88 9.16
CA ALA A 127 -13.17 -0.33 10.30
C ALA A 127 -13.66 -1.39 11.31
N LEU A 128 -13.84 -2.63 10.88
CA LEU A 128 -14.33 -3.72 11.73
C LEU A 128 -13.21 -4.40 12.52
N THR A 129 -12.10 -4.69 11.83
CA THR A 129 -11.03 -5.56 12.33
C THR A 129 -9.73 -4.81 12.64
N ASP A 130 -9.65 -3.53 12.25
CA ASP A 130 -8.44 -2.70 12.37
C ASP A 130 -7.19 -3.30 11.68
N SER A 131 -7.35 -4.35 10.87
CA SER A 131 -6.31 -4.81 9.94
C SER A 131 -6.17 -3.81 8.79
N TYR A 132 -5.09 -3.89 8.03
CA TYR A 132 -5.06 -3.12 6.79
C TYR A 132 -6.22 -3.53 5.88
N ASN A 133 -6.69 -2.61 5.02
CA ASN A 133 -7.73 -2.87 4.04
C ASN A 133 -7.12 -3.18 2.65
N ARG A 134 -7.96 -3.58 1.70
CA ARG A 134 -7.55 -3.87 0.32
C ARG A 134 -6.83 -2.70 -0.35
N ARG A 135 -7.24 -1.45 -0.05
CA ARG A 135 -6.61 -0.26 -0.63
C ARG A 135 -5.13 -0.15 -0.26
N TYR A 136 -4.75 -0.53 0.97
CA TYR A 136 -3.35 -0.57 1.36
C TYR A 136 -2.53 -1.53 0.49
N PHE A 137 -3.10 -2.68 0.12
CA PHE A 137 -2.46 -3.61 -0.80
C PHE A 137 -2.25 -2.99 -2.18
N GLU A 138 -3.30 -2.42 -2.77
CA GLU A 138 -3.27 -1.82 -4.11
C GLU A 138 -2.29 -0.64 -4.21
N ASP A 139 -2.26 0.23 -3.18
CA ASP A 139 -1.46 1.45 -3.20
C ASP A 139 0.01 1.24 -2.78
N ALA A 140 0.29 0.29 -1.88
CA ALA A 140 1.58 0.19 -1.22
C ALA A 140 2.35 -1.12 -1.47
N LEU A 141 1.70 -2.22 -1.84
CA LEU A 141 2.32 -3.53 -1.83
C LEU A 141 2.28 -4.28 -3.16
N LYS A 142 1.26 -4.08 -3.97
CA LYS A 142 0.94 -4.82 -5.19
C LYS A 142 2.14 -5.05 -6.11
N ASP A 143 2.92 -3.99 -6.36
CA ASP A 143 4.04 -4.00 -7.30
C ASP A 143 5.39 -4.37 -6.65
N LYS A 144 5.42 -4.71 -5.35
CA LYS A 144 6.65 -5.07 -4.66
C LYS A 144 7.14 -6.45 -5.09
N THR A 145 8.47 -6.56 -5.23
CA THR A 145 9.18 -7.78 -5.59
C THR A 145 10.07 -8.32 -4.48
N ASP A 146 10.00 -7.72 -3.28
CA ASP A 146 10.80 -8.17 -2.14
C ASP A 146 10.36 -9.56 -1.69
N PRO A 147 11.30 -10.51 -1.49
CA PRO A 147 10.95 -11.88 -1.09
C PRO A 147 10.15 -11.93 0.21
N ALA A 148 9.00 -12.56 0.16
CA ALA A 148 8.09 -12.70 1.30
C ALA A 148 7.32 -14.02 1.25
N GLY A 149 6.92 -14.52 2.42
CA GLY A 149 5.84 -15.49 2.51
C GLY A 149 4.51 -14.78 2.28
N VAL A 150 3.70 -15.26 1.36
CA VAL A 150 2.39 -14.70 1.04
C VAL A 150 1.33 -15.76 1.25
N ALA A 151 0.28 -15.45 2.01
CA ALA A 151 -0.80 -16.39 2.24
C ALA A 151 -2.17 -15.71 2.15
N VAL A 152 -3.13 -16.40 1.55
CA VAL A 152 -4.55 -16.04 1.58
C VAL A 152 -5.25 -16.97 2.55
N LEU A 153 -5.98 -16.36 3.49
CA LEU A 153 -6.74 -17.03 4.52
C LEU A 153 -8.22 -16.72 4.29
N ASP A 154 -9.06 -17.72 4.44
CA ASP A 154 -10.50 -17.56 4.31
C ASP A 154 -11.21 -18.28 5.46
N LEU A 155 -12.20 -17.61 6.07
CA LEU A 155 -12.96 -18.15 7.17
C LEU A 155 -13.99 -19.16 6.65
N ASP A 156 -13.87 -20.42 7.06
CA ASP A 156 -14.79 -21.45 6.62
C ASP A 156 -16.20 -21.21 7.17
N ASP A 157 -17.19 -21.44 6.31
CA ASP A 157 -18.62 -21.33 6.64
C ASP A 157 -19.05 -19.98 7.21
N PHE A 158 -18.35 -18.89 6.92
CA PHE A 158 -18.65 -17.56 7.45
C PHE A 158 -20.09 -17.11 7.11
N LYS A 159 -20.55 -17.40 5.89
CA LYS A 159 -21.94 -17.13 5.51
C LYS A 159 -22.94 -17.88 6.40
N LEU A 160 -22.65 -19.15 6.72
CA LEU A 160 -23.52 -19.95 7.62
C LEU A 160 -23.55 -19.36 9.02
N ILE A 161 -22.41 -18.85 9.53
CA ILE A 161 -22.36 -18.14 10.82
C ILE A 161 -23.29 -16.92 10.79
N ASN A 162 -23.21 -16.09 9.75
CA ASN A 162 -24.09 -14.92 9.58
C ASN A 162 -25.56 -15.31 9.48
N ASP A 163 -25.88 -16.31 8.66
CA ASP A 163 -27.25 -16.75 8.42
C ASP A 163 -27.88 -17.39 9.67
N THR A 164 -27.08 -18.03 10.52
CA THR A 164 -27.55 -18.74 11.72
C THR A 164 -27.60 -17.86 12.97
N TYR A 165 -26.56 -17.03 13.17
CA TYR A 165 -26.36 -16.27 14.42
C TYR A 165 -26.46 -14.76 14.24
N GLY A 166 -26.65 -14.29 12.99
CA GLY A 166 -26.73 -12.89 12.64
C GLY A 166 -25.39 -12.21 12.41
N HIS A 167 -25.40 -11.07 11.74
CA HIS A 167 -24.19 -10.32 11.36
C HIS A 167 -23.32 -9.90 12.54
N GLN A 168 -23.92 -9.62 13.71
CA GLN A 168 -23.14 -9.25 14.89
C GLN A 168 -22.25 -10.41 15.38
N ALA A 169 -22.74 -11.66 15.27
CA ALA A 169 -21.94 -12.85 15.56
C ALA A 169 -20.81 -13.02 14.53
N GLY A 170 -21.09 -12.79 13.24
CA GLY A 170 -20.07 -12.79 12.19
C GLY A 170 -19.00 -11.73 12.39
N ASP A 171 -19.40 -10.52 12.78
CA ASP A 171 -18.45 -9.44 13.10
C ASP A 171 -17.54 -9.82 14.27
N THR A 172 -18.10 -10.46 15.30
CA THR A 172 -17.33 -10.95 16.45
C THR A 172 -16.39 -12.09 16.05
N ALA A 173 -16.84 -12.97 15.18
CA ALA A 173 -16.03 -14.05 14.62
C ALA A 173 -14.83 -13.51 13.82
N LEU A 174 -15.03 -12.50 12.97
CA LEU A 174 -13.96 -11.84 12.22
C LEU A 174 -12.94 -11.17 13.13
N ARG A 175 -13.38 -10.41 14.13
CA ARG A 175 -12.48 -9.79 15.12
C ARG A 175 -11.67 -10.84 15.86
N THR A 176 -12.33 -11.89 16.35
CA THR A 176 -11.68 -13.01 17.05
C THR A 176 -10.61 -13.67 16.17
N CYS A 177 -10.93 -13.93 14.90
CA CYS A 177 -9.97 -14.48 13.95
C CYS A 177 -8.74 -13.58 13.79
N VAL A 178 -8.95 -12.28 13.56
CA VAL A 178 -7.87 -11.30 13.39
C VAL A 178 -6.99 -11.22 14.65
N ASP A 179 -7.58 -11.20 15.85
CA ASP A 179 -6.84 -11.15 17.11
C ASP A 179 -5.94 -12.37 17.28
N VAL A 180 -6.44 -13.55 16.93
CA VAL A 180 -5.64 -14.80 16.95
C VAL A 180 -4.51 -14.75 15.94
N VAL A 181 -4.77 -14.31 14.72
CA VAL A 181 -3.73 -14.17 13.69
C VAL A 181 -2.66 -13.19 14.13
N ARG A 182 -3.05 -12.01 14.63
CA ARG A 182 -2.12 -10.98 15.16
C ARG A 182 -1.25 -11.51 16.30
N ALA A 183 -1.79 -12.31 17.19
CA ALA A 183 -1.03 -12.94 18.27
C ALA A 183 0.00 -13.99 17.77
N CYS A 184 -0.12 -14.44 16.53
CA CYS A 184 0.79 -15.38 15.89
C CYS A 184 1.87 -14.76 15.03
N ILE A 185 1.74 -13.48 14.66
CA ILE A 185 2.62 -12.79 13.70
C ILE A 185 3.48 -11.72 14.39
N ARG A 186 4.50 -11.23 13.67
CA ARG A 186 5.40 -10.19 14.16
C ARG A 186 4.85 -8.80 13.79
N LYS A 187 5.38 -7.74 14.40
CA LYS A 187 5.06 -6.35 14.02
C LYS A 187 5.44 -6.00 12.58
N SER A 188 6.43 -6.70 12.01
CA SER A 188 6.86 -6.55 10.62
C SER A 188 5.94 -7.26 9.61
N ASP A 189 5.13 -8.20 10.08
CA ASP A 189 4.22 -8.95 9.23
C ASP A 189 2.95 -8.12 8.99
N VAL A 190 2.35 -8.27 7.82
CA VAL A 190 1.22 -7.44 7.39
C VAL A 190 -0.01 -8.30 7.23
N LEU A 191 -1.09 -7.96 7.95
CA LEU A 191 -2.39 -8.58 7.82
C LEU A 191 -3.36 -7.60 7.18
N ILE A 192 -4.01 -8.02 6.11
CA ILE A 192 -4.92 -7.22 5.29
C ILE A 192 -6.26 -7.93 5.19
N ARG A 193 -7.37 -7.24 5.44
CA ARG A 193 -8.69 -7.73 5.08
C ARG A 193 -8.93 -7.43 3.61
N TYR A 194 -8.87 -8.47 2.79
CA TYR A 194 -8.91 -8.35 1.34
C TYR A 194 -10.33 -8.40 0.77
N GLY A 195 -11.20 -9.16 1.43
CA GLY A 195 -12.63 -9.32 1.13
C GLY A 195 -13.48 -9.39 2.39
N GLY A 196 -14.70 -9.89 2.29
CA GLY A 196 -15.62 -10.03 3.42
C GLY A 196 -15.04 -10.87 4.57
N ASP A 197 -14.66 -12.10 4.25
CA ASP A 197 -14.09 -13.14 5.13
C ASP A 197 -12.69 -13.59 4.68
N GLU A 198 -12.14 -12.94 3.64
CA GLU A 198 -10.81 -13.17 3.11
C GLU A 198 -9.77 -12.23 3.71
N PHE A 199 -8.64 -12.81 4.12
CA PHE A 199 -7.49 -12.07 4.62
C PHE A 199 -6.23 -12.42 3.83
N LEU A 200 -5.39 -11.43 3.61
CA LEU A 200 -4.06 -11.58 3.03
C LEU A 200 -3.02 -11.37 4.13
N LEU A 201 -2.10 -12.33 4.27
CA LEU A 201 -1.00 -12.28 5.21
C LEU A 201 0.32 -12.26 4.46
N ILE A 202 1.13 -11.22 4.71
CA ILE A 202 2.45 -11.04 4.12
C ILE A 202 3.48 -11.15 5.24
N LEU A 203 4.46 -12.03 5.05
CA LEU A 203 5.53 -12.37 6.00
C LEU A 203 6.90 -12.00 5.40
N PRO A 204 7.36 -10.74 5.50
CA PRO A 204 8.62 -10.30 4.92
C PRO A 204 9.81 -11.12 5.46
N GLY A 205 10.70 -11.57 4.55
CA GLY A 205 11.88 -12.33 4.92
C GLY A 205 11.62 -13.69 5.60
N CYS A 206 10.40 -14.24 5.47
CA CYS A 206 10.09 -15.55 6.03
C CYS A 206 10.71 -16.66 5.18
N PRO A 207 11.57 -17.54 5.75
CA PRO A 207 12.13 -18.67 5.01
C PRO A 207 11.05 -19.66 4.61
N ILE A 208 11.15 -20.24 3.40
CA ILE A 208 10.18 -21.20 2.84
C ILE A 208 9.84 -22.35 3.81
N LYS A 209 10.84 -22.87 4.52
CA LYS A 209 10.67 -23.96 5.49
C LYS A 209 9.80 -23.58 6.69
N LYS A 210 9.63 -22.29 6.97
CA LYS A 210 8.86 -21.77 8.11
C LYS A 210 7.45 -21.33 7.75
N ILE A 211 7.14 -21.10 6.48
CA ILE A 211 5.80 -20.64 6.05
C ILE A 211 4.75 -21.65 6.48
N ARG A 212 4.89 -22.92 6.07
CA ARG A 212 3.92 -23.97 6.39
C ARG A 212 3.67 -24.09 7.91
N SER A 213 4.75 -24.16 8.70
CA SER A 213 4.61 -24.28 10.16
C SER A 213 3.95 -23.05 10.80
N LYS A 214 4.18 -21.87 10.26
CA LYS A 214 3.55 -20.62 10.72
C LYS A 214 2.05 -20.63 10.40
N LEU A 215 1.67 -20.99 9.18
CA LEU A 215 0.27 -21.06 8.76
C LEU A 215 -0.51 -22.17 9.51
N GLU A 216 0.10 -23.33 9.75
CA GLU A 216 -0.49 -24.38 10.60
C GLU A 216 -0.67 -23.93 12.05
N GLN A 217 0.28 -23.18 12.61
CA GLN A 217 0.13 -22.59 13.93
C GLN A 217 -1.10 -21.65 13.99
N ILE A 218 -1.28 -20.80 12.98
CA ILE A 218 -2.42 -19.88 12.89
C ILE A 218 -3.72 -20.69 12.81
N ARG A 219 -3.81 -21.62 11.85
CA ARG A 219 -4.98 -22.49 11.66
C ARG A 219 -5.39 -23.20 12.95
N ALA A 220 -4.43 -23.87 13.59
CA ALA A 220 -4.69 -24.62 14.82
C ALA A 220 -5.16 -23.72 15.98
N ARG A 221 -4.59 -22.51 16.11
CA ARG A 221 -5.02 -21.55 17.14
C ARG A 221 -6.41 -21.02 16.88
N VAL A 222 -6.77 -20.69 15.64
CA VAL A 222 -8.13 -20.26 15.30
C VAL A 222 -9.12 -21.37 15.62
N GLN A 223 -8.83 -22.61 15.25
CA GLN A 223 -9.69 -23.75 15.50
C GLN A 223 -9.98 -23.99 16.99
N THR A 224 -9.04 -23.67 17.87
CA THR A 224 -9.19 -23.88 19.33
C THR A 224 -9.71 -22.64 20.06
N THR A 225 -9.95 -21.55 19.36
CA THR A 225 -10.39 -20.28 19.98
C THR A 225 -11.91 -20.22 20.01
N SER A 226 -12.45 -19.86 21.18
CA SER A 226 -13.90 -19.62 21.34
C SER A 226 -14.25 -18.20 20.95
N VAL A 227 -15.38 -18.01 20.29
CA VAL A 227 -15.92 -16.70 19.93
C VAL A 227 -16.63 -16.08 21.16
N PRO A 228 -16.20 -14.89 21.64
CA PRO A 228 -16.82 -14.24 22.80
C PRO A 228 -18.32 -14.05 22.62
N GLY A 229 -19.11 -14.46 23.60
CA GLY A 229 -20.58 -14.38 23.55
C GLY A 229 -21.26 -15.47 22.68
N TYR A 230 -20.49 -16.27 21.93
CA TYR A 230 -21.02 -17.28 21.03
C TYR A 230 -20.26 -18.61 21.18
N PRO A 231 -20.35 -19.34 22.29
CA PRO A 231 -19.54 -20.52 22.58
C PRO A 231 -19.80 -21.70 21.64
N HIS A 232 -20.88 -21.66 20.88
CA HIS A 232 -21.24 -22.71 19.89
C HIS A 232 -20.66 -22.45 18.50
N ILE A 233 -20.04 -21.27 18.27
CA ILE A 233 -19.38 -20.99 17.00
C ILE A 233 -17.96 -21.53 17.06
N HIS A 234 -17.66 -22.44 16.15
CA HIS A 234 -16.32 -22.99 15.94
C HIS A 234 -15.73 -22.40 14.68
N LEU A 235 -14.60 -21.69 14.82
CA LEU A 235 -13.90 -21.08 13.68
C LEU A 235 -12.93 -22.07 13.06
N SER A 236 -12.84 -22.08 11.75
CA SER A 236 -11.77 -22.72 11.01
C SER A 236 -11.34 -21.89 9.80
N LEU A 237 -10.13 -22.10 9.34
CA LEU A 237 -9.52 -21.40 8.22
C LEU A 237 -9.07 -22.35 7.14
N SER A 238 -9.40 -22.02 5.90
CA SER A 238 -8.75 -22.56 4.71
C SER A 238 -7.66 -21.60 4.28
N ILE A 239 -6.42 -22.10 4.13
CA ILE A 239 -5.24 -21.26 3.93
C ILE A 239 -4.42 -21.77 2.74
N GLY A 240 -4.15 -20.87 1.77
CA GLY A 240 -3.19 -21.10 0.71
C GLY A 240 -1.96 -20.22 0.90
N GLY A 241 -0.77 -20.80 0.81
CA GLY A 241 0.48 -20.07 1.02
C GLY A 241 1.53 -20.32 -0.06
N VAL A 242 2.26 -19.26 -0.43
CA VAL A 242 3.39 -19.33 -1.36
C VAL A 242 4.58 -18.56 -0.83
N LEU A 243 5.77 -18.83 -1.38
CA LEU A 243 6.92 -17.95 -1.28
C LEU A 243 6.98 -17.08 -2.54
N GLN A 244 6.94 -15.78 -2.37
CA GLN A 244 7.26 -14.81 -3.41
C GLN A 244 8.78 -14.80 -3.63
N THR A 245 9.21 -14.88 -4.88
CA THR A 245 10.60 -14.72 -5.28
C THR A 245 10.83 -13.31 -5.86
N ALA A 246 12.06 -12.91 -6.08
CA ALA A 246 12.38 -11.61 -6.67
C ALA A 246 11.91 -11.47 -8.14
N GLU A 247 11.55 -12.57 -8.78
CA GLU A 247 11.02 -12.61 -10.15
C GLU A 247 9.49 -12.41 -10.20
N ASP A 248 8.81 -12.56 -9.04
CA ASP A 248 7.36 -12.44 -8.92
C ASP A 248 6.99 -11.07 -8.35
N THR A 249 5.89 -10.48 -8.83
CA THR A 249 5.24 -9.37 -8.12
C THR A 249 4.43 -9.91 -6.94
N MET A 250 4.14 -9.05 -5.98
CA MET A 250 3.25 -9.39 -4.86
C MET A 250 1.86 -9.83 -5.37
N GLU A 251 1.35 -9.17 -6.42
CA GLU A 251 0.08 -9.53 -7.07
C GLU A 251 0.09 -10.97 -7.60
N THR A 252 1.16 -11.37 -8.28
CA THR A 252 1.32 -12.75 -8.78
C THR A 252 1.34 -13.75 -7.64
N ALA A 253 2.06 -13.45 -6.55
CA ALA A 253 2.12 -14.30 -5.38
C ALA A 253 0.75 -14.45 -4.70
N VAL A 254 -0.01 -13.35 -4.56
CA VAL A 254 -1.39 -13.39 -4.04
C VAL A 254 -2.29 -14.25 -4.91
N HIS A 255 -2.22 -14.11 -6.24
CA HIS A 255 -2.99 -14.95 -7.15
C HIS A 255 -2.68 -16.45 -6.96
N CYS A 256 -1.40 -16.81 -6.83
CA CYS A 256 -1.00 -18.18 -6.56
C CYS A 256 -1.50 -18.69 -5.20
N ALA A 257 -1.40 -17.87 -4.15
CA ALA A 257 -1.90 -18.20 -2.81
C ALA A 257 -3.41 -18.39 -2.79
N SER A 258 -4.17 -17.55 -3.50
CA SER A 258 -5.63 -17.69 -3.65
C SER A 258 -6.01 -19.02 -4.30
N ARG A 259 -5.31 -19.45 -5.35
CA ARG A 259 -5.55 -20.76 -5.98
C ARG A 259 -5.38 -21.91 -4.98
N LEU A 260 -4.34 -21.86 -4.14
CA LEU A 260 -4.12 -22.89 -3.10
C LEU A 260 -5.17 -22.83 -1.98
N MET A 261 -5.61 -21.63 -1.62
CA MET A 261 -6.69 -21.45 -0.63
C MET A 261 -8.00 -22.07 -1.14
N TYR A 262 -8.36 -21.89 -2.41
CA TYR A 262 -9.54 -22.55 -3.00
C TYR A 262 -9.43 -24.08 -2.97
N GLN A 263 -8.24 -24.67 -3.18
CA GLN A 263 -8.02 -26.10 -3.00
C GLN A 263 -8.17 -26.52 -1.52
N ALA A 264 -7.68 -25.70 -0.58
CA ALA A 264 -7.84 -25.96 0.84
C ALA A 264 -9.32 -25.95 1.27
N LYS A 265 -10.16 -25.10 0.67
CA LYS A 265 -11.61 -25.04 0.92
C LYS A 265 -12.37 -26.33 0.59
N GLU A 266 -11.86 -27.18 -0.30
CA GLU A 266 -12.48 -28.48 -0.60
C GLU A 266 -12.50 -29.40 0.64
N HIS A 267 -11.51 -29.23 1.52
CA HIS A 267 -11.36 -30.03 2.73
C HIS A 267 -11.66 -29.24 4.02
N LYS A 268 -11.76 -27.90 3.92
CA LYS A 268 -11.86 -26.95 5.05
C LYS A 268 -10.77 -27.17 6.11
N ASN A 269 -10.58 -26.20 6.97
CA ASN A 269 -9.61 -26.29 8.08
C ASN A 269 -8.24 -26.85 7.64
N THR A 270 -7.72 -26.38 6.51
CA THR A 270 -6.58 -26.99 5.83
C THR A 270 -5.60 -25.90 5.37
N VAL A 271 -4.30 -26.23 5.41
CA VAL A 271 -3.21 -25.38 4.89
C VAL A 271 -2.55 -26.07 3.70
N ILE A 272 -2.52 -25.39 2.56
CA ILE A 272 -1.77 -25.81 1.37
C ILE A 272 -0.68 -24.80 1.08
N VAL A 273 0.57 -25.26 0.94
CA VAL A 273 1.72 -24.43 0.65
C VAL A 273 2.51 -25.03 -0.51
N ALA A 274 2.80 -24.21 -1.52
CA ALA A 274 3.62 -24.58 -2.67
C ALA A 274 4.57 -23.43 -3.07
N SER A 275 5.48 -23.65 -4.04
CA SER A 275 6.22 -22.56 -4.67
C SER A 275 5.35 -21.87 -5.73
N SER A 276 5.55 -20.56 -5.97
CA SER A 276 4.82 -19.82 -7.01
C SER A 276 4.97 -20.48 -8.38
N SER A 277 6.20 -20.91 -8.73
CA SER A 277 6.51 -21.60 -9.99
C SER A 277 5.71 -22.91 -10.16
N ALA A 278 5.56 -23.69 -9.10
CA ALA A 278 4.78 -24.93 -9.17
C ALA A 278 3.28 -24.66 -9.38
N VAL A 279 2.76 -23.58 -8.83
CA VAL A 279 1.35 -23.18 -9.00
C VAL A 279 1.10 -22.62 -10.40
N LEU A 280 2.03 -21.84 -10.95
CA LEU A 280 1.90 -21.25 -12.28
C LEU A 280 2.03 -22.29 -13.40
N SER A 281 2.84 -23.34 -13.20
CA SER A 281 3.01 -24.44 -14.17
C SER A 281 1.87 -25.48 -14.16
N ALA A 282 0.99 -25.46 -13.15
CA ALA A 282 -0.14 -26.38 -13.08
C ALA A 282 -1.25 -26.01 -14.07
N PRO A 283 -1.83 -26.98 -14.82
CA PRO A 283 -2.89 -26.68 -15.79
C PRO A 283 -4.10 -26.03 -15.14
N ALA A 284 -4.73 -25.10 -15.85
CA ALA A 284 -5.87 -24.28 -15.40
C ALA A 284 -7.19 -25.08 -15.12
N THR A 285 -7.17 -26.38 -15.27
CA THR A 285 -8.33 -27.28 -15.13
C THR A 285 -8.83 -27.47 -13.69
N LEU A 286 -8.13 -26.90 -12.70
CA LEU A 286 -8.46 -27.03 -11.26
C LEU A 286 -9.19 -25.80 -10.68
N LEU A 287 -9.73 -24.91 -11.49
CA LEU A 287 -10.52 -23.78 -10.99
C LEU A 287 -12.01 -24.13 -10.93
N PRO A 288 -12.69 -24.00 -9.78
CA PRO A 288 -14.15 -24.07 -9.72
C PRO A 288 -14.78 -22.98 -10.59
N ARG A 289 -15.86 -23.31 -11.32
CA ARG A 289 -16.53 -22.43 -12.31
C ARG A 289 -17.09 -21.10 -11.77
N GLN A 290 -17.08 -20.85 -10.47
CA GLN A 290 -17.66 -19.65 -9.86
C GLN A 290 -16.72 -18.43 -9.87
N SER A 291 -15.41 -18.58 -10.06
CA SER A 291 -14.46 -17.47 -10.10
C SER A 291 -14.48 -16.66 -11.41
N ARG A 292 -15.15 -17.14 -12.46
CA ARG A 292 -15.21 -16.43 -13.75
C ARG A 292 -16.15 -15.23 -13.78
N GLN A 293 -17.10 -15.12 -12.86
CA GLN A 293 -18.06 -14.00 -12.85
C GLN A 293 -17.62 -12.77 -12.07
N GLN A 294 -16.65 -12.89 -11.15
CA GLN A 294 -16.15 -11.72 -10.39
C GLN A 294 -14.98 -11.00 -11.06
N ILE A 295 -14.26 -11.65 -11.98
CA ILE A 295 -13.15 -11.02 -12.73
C ILE A 295 -13.67 -10.18 -13.91
N LEU A 296 -14.85 -10.46 -14.43
CA LEU A 296 -15.45 -9.76 -15.59
C LEU A 296 -16.21 -8.47 -15.24
N ILE A 297 -16.40 -8.14 -13.96
CA ILE A 297 -17.10 -6.91 -13.51
C ILE A 297 -16.10 -5.78 -13.19
N ALA A 298 -14.79 -6.02 -13.21
CA ALA A 298 -13.78 -5.02 -12.92
C ALA A 298 -13.27 -4.25 -14.16
N ASP A 299 -13.72 -4.60 -15.38
CA ASP A 299 -13.26 -3.96 -16.62
C ASP A 299 -14.27 -2.97 -17.27
N ASP A 300 -15.43 -2.74 -16.63
CA ASP A 300 -16.43 -1.77 -17.13
C ASP A 300 -16.96 -0.86 -16.01
N SER A 301 -16.11 0.06 -15.52
CA SER A 301 -16.57 1.27 -14.81
C SER A 301 -15.47 2.34 -14.78
#